data_2e48ac96f12b956b93d045363065572b
#
_entry.id   2e48ac96f12b956b93d045363065572b
#
_cell.length_a   1.000
_cell.length_b   1.000
_cell.length_c   1.000
_cell.angle_alpha   90.00
_cell.angle_beta   90.00
_cell.angle_gamma   90.00
#
_symmetry.space_group_name_H-M   'P 1'
#
loop_
_entity.id
_entity.type
_entity.pdbx_description
1 polymer ?
#
loop_
_entity_poly.entity_id
_entity_poly.type
_entity_poly.pdbx_seq_one_letter_code
_entity_poly.pdbx_strand_id
1 'polypeptide(L)'
;MKISDMSLKEKILQTVIIRVNKDKIIKENVGGAFFFGEIITEADETGLEDARNLLKQYIDNAKIPVLITSDFENGCGSMLKGLTPLPYLMSLGAANSEKL
;
A
#
# COMPACT_ATOMS: atom_id res chain seq x y z
N MET A 1 -3.13 7.46 -20.47
CA MET A 1 -3.21 6.44 -21.56
C MET A 1 -4.65 5.92 -21.60
N LYS A 2 -5.21 5.71 -22.80
CA LYS A 2 -6.55 5.09 -22.94
C LYS A 2 -6.39 3.57 -23.01
N ILE A 3 -7.39 2.82 -22.57
CA ILE A 3 -7.38 1.35 -22.64
C ILE A 3 -7.21 0.83 -24.08
N SER A 4 -7.74 1.57 -25.08
CA SER A 4 -7.57 1.27 -26.50
C SER A 4 -6.10 1.25 -26.95
N ASP A 5 -5.26 2.04 -26.30
CA ASP A 5 -3.86 2.25 -26.68
C ASP A 5 -2.91 1.24 -26.00
N MET A 6 -3.45 0.43 -25.08
CA MET A 6 -2.69 -0.59 -24.34
C MET A 6 -2.52 -1.86 -25.17
N SER A 7 -1.32 -2.43 -25.13
CA SER A 7 -1.06 -3.80 -25.61
C SER A 7 -1.83 -4.82 -24.77
N LEU A 8 -1.99 -6.04 -25.28
CA LEU A 8 -2.61 -7.13 -24.53
C LEU A 8 -1.88 -7.40 -23.20
N LYS A 9 -0.54 -7.38 -23.21
CA LYS A 9 0.28 -7.54 -22.00
C LYS A 9 -0.03 -6.45 -20.98
N GLU A 10 -0.09 -5.19 -21.38
CA GLU A 10 -0.43 -4.08 -20.48
C GLU A 10 -1.84 -4.23 -19.90
N LYS A 11 -2.82 -4.63 -20.71
CA LYS A 11 -4.20 -4.88 -20.24
C LYS A 11 -4.24 -5.99 -19.18
N ILE A 12 -3.53 -7.09 -19.40
CA ILE A 12 -3.44 -8.20 -18.45
C ILE A 12 -2.75 -7.73 -17.15
N LEU A 13 -1.64 -7.01 -17.25
CA LEU A 13 -0.92 -6.51 -16.08
C LEU A 13 -1.76 -5.53 -15.23
N GLN A 14 -2.69 -4.78 -15.84
CA GLN A 14 -3.60 -3.90 -15.11
C GLN A 14 -4.62 -4.65 -14.23
N THR A 15 -4.81 -5.94 -14.43
CA THR A 15 -5.68 -6.77 -13.57
C THR A 15 -4.91 -7.41 -12.38
N VAL A 16 -3.62 -7.16 -12.27
CA VAL A 16 -2.74 -7.77 -11.27
C VAL A 16 -2.36 -6.74 -10.21
N ILE A 17 -2.56 -7.13 -8.94
CA ILE A 17 -1.98 -6.44 -7.78
C ILE A 17 -0.86 -7.31 -7.25
N ILE A 18 0.32 -6.73 -7.07
CA ILE A 18 1.49 -7.44 -6.58
C ILE A 18 1.83 -7.01 -5.17
N ARG A 19 2.35 -7.93 -4.36
CA ARG A 19 2.96 -7.59 -3.08
C ARG A 19 4.29 -6.88 -3.34
N VAL A 20 4.45 -5.71 -2.75
CA VAL A 20 5.69 -4.93 -2.83
C VAL A 20 6.78 -5.62 -2.04
N ASN A 21 7.96 -5.63 -2.59
CA ASN A 21 9.18 -6.05 -1.90
C ASN A 21 10.22 -4.93 -2.07
N LYS A 22 10.79 -4.45 -0.95
CA LYS A 22 11.80 -3.38 -0.96
C LYS A 22 13.04 -3.72 -1.81
N ASP A 23 13.35 -5.02 -1.93
CA ASP A 23 14.52 -5.50 -2.68
C ASP A 23 14.24 -5.69 -4.19
N LYS A 24 12.97 -5.61 -4.61
CA LYS A 24 12.56 -5.80 -5.99
C LYS A 24 11.56 -4.74 -6.41
N ILE A 25 12.06 -3.64 -6.92
CA ILE A 25 11.20 -2.70 -7.64
C ILE A 25 10.76 -3.38 -8.93
N ILE A 26 9.46 -3.65 -9.05
CA ILE A 26 8.93 -4.27 -10.26
C ILE A 26 8.90 -3.21 -11.35
N LYS A 27 9.67 -3.48 -12.40
CA LYS A 27 9.79 -2.60 -13.57
C LYS A 27 8.58 -2.69 -14.51
N GLU A 28 7.68 -3.62 -14.28
CA GLU A 28 6.50 -3.80 -15.11
C GLU A 28 5.32 -3.01 -14.54
N ASN A 29 4.56 -2.35 -15.43
CA ASN A 29 3.39 -1.56 -15.04
C ASN A 29 2.22 -2.47 -14.68
N VAL A 30 2.16 -2.92 -13.43
CA VAL A 30 1.01 -3.65 -12.87
C VAL A 30 -0.10 -2.68 -12.47
N GLY A 31 -1.33 -3.19 -12.35
CA GLY A 31 -2.49 -2.39 -11.98
C GLY A 31 -2.45 -1.91 -10.55
N GLY A 32 -1.84 -2.67 -9.64
CA GLY A 32 -1.73 -2.29 -8.24
C GLY A 32 -0.50 -2.83 -7.53
N ALA A 33 -0.16 -2.17 -6.43
CA ALA A 33 0.90 -2.54 -5.51
C ALA A 33 0.32 -2.66 -4.10
N PHE A 34 0.47 -3.84 -3.48
CA PHE A 34 0.03 -4.12 -2.14
C PHE A 34 1.20 -4.01 -1.16
N PHE A 35 1.07 -3.10 -0.22
CA PHE A 35 2.05 -2.86 0.83
C PHE A 35 1.65 -3.62 2.10
N PHE A 36 2.53 -4.49 2.58
CA PHE A 36 2.32 -5.23 3.82
C PHE A 36 3.16 -4.64 4.95
N GLY A 37 2.69 -4.73 6.20
CA GLY A 37 3.29 -4.09 7.36
C GLY A 37 4.77 -4.39 7.59
N GLU A 38 5.22 -5.59 7.23
CA GLU A 38 6.62 -5.98 7.35
C GLU A 38 7.60 -5.09 6.55
N ILE A 39 7.13 -4.47 5.47
CA ILE A 39 7.95 -3.56 4.66
C ILE A 39 8.02 -2.17 5.29
N ILE A 40 7.01 -1.84 6.09
CA ILE A 40 6.79 -0.51 6.65
C ILE A 40 7.21 -0.48 8.12
N THR A 41 7.12 -1.62 8.85
CA THR A 41 7.45 -1.71 10.29
C THR A 41 8.93 -1.87 10.59
N GLU A 42 9.75 -2.34 9.66
CA GLU A 42 11.22 -2.35 9.81
C GLU A 42 11.85 -0.96 9.74
N ALA A 43 11.06 0.04 9.36
CA ALA A 43 11.51 1.42 9.37
C ALA A 43 11.61 1.90 10.82
N ASP A 44 12.78 2.40 11.18
CA ASP A 44 13.05 3.09 12.44
C ASP A 44 12.24 4.40 12.55
N GLU A 45 12.71 5.40 13.27
CA GLU A 45 12.03 6.71 13.42
C GLU A 45 11.78 7.43 12.07
N THR A 46 12.40 6.99 10.98
CA THR A 46 12.23 7.51 9.61
C THR A 46 11.15 6.79 8.80
N GLY A 47 10.44 5.84 9.40
CA GLY A 47 9.54 4.90 8.72
C GLY A 47 8.50 5.50 7.79
N LEU A 48 7.95 6.67 8.13
CA LEU A 48 7.01 7.37 7.25
C LEU A 48 7.69 7.92 6.00
N GLU A 49 8.92 8.42 6.15
CA GLU A 49 9.67 8.95 5.01
C GLU A 49 10.13 7.83 4.08
N ASP A 50 10.58 6.71 4.63
CA ASP A 50 10.96 5.53 3.85
C ASP A 50 9.77 4.93 3.12
N ALA A 51 8.61 4.82 3.79
CA ALA A 51 7.37 4.39 3.15
C ALA A 51 6.96 5.33 2.02
N ARG A 52 7.04 6.64 2.24
CA ARG A 52 6.77 7.66 1.22
C ARG A 52 7.71 7.52 0.02
N ASN A 53 9.01 7.36 0.28
CA ASN A 53 10.02 7.23 -0.77
C ASN A 53 9.82 5.95 -1.57
N LEU A 54 9.49 4.83 -0.93
CA LEU A 54 9.16 3.57 -1.60
C LEU A 54 7.90 3.71 -2.47
N LEU A 55 6.83 4.27 -1.91
CA LEU A 55 5.59 4.55 -2.65
C LEU A 55 5.86 5.45 -3.87
N LYS A 56 6.64 6.51 -3.66
CA LYS A 56 7.00 7.43 -4.72
C LYS A 56 7.76 6.76 -5.86
N GLN A 57 8.69 5.83 -5.53
CA GLN A 57 9.40 5.06 -6.57
C GLN A 57 8.42 4.25 -7.44
N TYR A 58 7.40 3.63 -6.86
CA TYR A 58 6.39 2.90 -7.63
C TYR A 58 5.54 3.81 -8.50
N ILE A 59 5.12 4.96 -7.96
CA ILE A 59 4.27 5.93 -8.66
C ILE A 59 5.04 6.60 -9.81
N ASP A 60 6.26 7.08 -9.54
CA ASP A 60 7.05 7.86 -10.49
C ASP A 60 7.58 6.98 -11.65
N ASN A 61 7.81 5.69 -11.41
CA ASN A 61 8.24 4.74 -12.44
C ASN A 61 7.07 4.13 -13.24
N ALA A 62 5.84 4.35 -12.83
CA ALA A 62 4.66 3.79 -13.48
C ALA A 62 4.27 4.61 -14.72
N LYS A 63 4.30 3.99 -15.89
CA LYS A 63 3.77 4.55 -17.15
C LYS A 63 2.24 4.71 -17.11
N ILE A 64 1.57 3.79 -16.41
CA ILE A 64 0.12 3.77 -16.14
C ILE A 64 -0.05 3.94 -14.64
N PRO A 65 -0.94 4.82 -14.16
CA PRO A 65 -1.14 5.01 -12.73
C PRO A 65 -1.40 3.69 -12.00
N VAL A 66 -0.65 3.45 -10.92
CA VAL A 66 -0.73 2.23 -10.10
C VAL A 66 -1.66 2.45 -8.92
N LEU A 67 -2.52 1.46 -8.63
CA LEU A 67 -3.37 1.46 -7.44
C LEU A 67 -2.55 1.02 -6.23
N ILE A 68 -2.50 1.86 -5.20
CA ILE A 68 -1.81 1.52 -3.95
C ILE A 68 -2.82 0.95 -2.97
N THR A 69 -2.53 -0.23 -2.43
CA THR A 69 -3.38 -0.94 -1.47
C THR A 69 -2.59 -1.41 -0.26
N SER A 70 -3.25 -1.53 0.89
CA SER A 70 -2.68 -2.09 2.11
C SER A 70 -3.79 -2.54 3.05
N ASP A 71 -3.48 -3.40 4.02
CA ASP A 71 -4.37 -3.80 5.11
C ASP A 71 -4.09 -2.94 6.34
N PHE A 72 -5.04 -2.11 6.71
CA PHE A 72 -4.98 -1.25 7.90
C PHE A 72 -6.09 -1.63 8.90
N GLU A 73 -6.14 -2.89 9.30
CA GLU A 73 -7.19 -3.45 10.16
C GLU A 73 -7.37 -2.68 11.48
N ASN A 74 -6.26 -2.19 12.05
CA ASN A 74 -6.23 -1.41 13.30
C ASN A 74 -5.74 0.03 13.05
N GLY A 75 -6.11 0.60 11.91
CA GLY A 75 -5.63 1.92 11.49
C GLY A 75 -4.18 1.92 11.00
N CYS A 76 -3.78 3.03 10.41
CA CYS A 76 -2.45 3.16 9.81
C CYS A 76 -1.32 3.00 10.83
N GLY A 77 -1.53 3.40 12.09
CA GLY A 77 -0.51 3.31 13.14
C GLY A 77 -0.14 1.89 13.57
N SER A 78 -0.94 0.88 13.20
CA SER A 78 -0.57 -0.52 13.41
C SER A 78 0.55 -0.98 12.50
N MET A 79 0.77 -0.30 11.39
CA MET A 79 1.75 -0.64 10.36
C MET A 79 2.81 0.43 10.14
N LEU A 80 2.48 1.69 10.39
CA LEU A 80 3.36 2.84 10.17
C LEU A 80 3.74 3.46 11.51
N LYS A 81 5.01 3.36 11.91
CA LYS A 81 5.54 4.08 13.06
C LYS A 81 5.27 5.58 12.93
N GLY A 82 4.94 6.23 14.03
CA GLY A 82 4.66 7.66 14.08
C GLY A 82 3.20 8.04 13.82
N LEU A 83 2.35 7.09 13.44
CA LEU A 83 0.90 7.26 13.38
C LEU A 83 0.22 6.62 14.60
N THR A 84 -0.99 7.07 14.92
CA THR A 84 -1.76 6.53 16.04
C THR A 84 -2.33 5.15 15.68
N PRO A 85 -1.97 4.09 16.42
CA PRO A 85 -2.62 2.79 16.27
C PRO A 85 -4.03 2.86 16.90
N LEU A 86 -4.99 2.21 16.26
CA LEU A 86 -6.31 2.00 16.82
C LEU A 86 -6.38 0.64 17.52
N PRO A 87 -7.22 0.48 18.55
CA PRO A 87 -7.47 -0.83 19.14
C PRO A 87 -8.16 -1.75 18.12
N TYR A 88 -8.09 -3.06 18.37
CA TYR A 88 -8.81 -4.02 17.54
C TYR A 88 -10.32 -3.75 17.51
N LEU A 89 -10.97 -4.03 16.40
CA LEU A 89 -12.42 -3.79 16.22
C LEU A 89 -13.29 -4.44 17.30
N MET A 90 -12.83 -5.54 17.89
CA MET A 90 -13.48 -6.19 19.02
C MET A 90 -13.56 -5.26 20.25
N SER A 91 -12.59 -4.37 20.42
CA SER A 91 -12.61 -3.37 21.52
C SER A 91 -13.72 -2.35 21.33
N LEU A 92 -14.03 -1.99 20.09
CA LEU A 92 -15.16 -1.11 19.75
C LEU A 92 -16.50 -1.79 20.11
N GLY A 93 -16.63 -3.10 19.80
CA GLY A 93 -17.78 -3.90 20.21
C GLY A 93 -17.92 -3.98 21.72
N ALA A 94 -16.80 -4.17 22.44
CA ALA A 94 -16.78 -4.21 23.91
C ALA A 94 -17.14 -2.86 24.55
N ALA A 95 -16.77 -1.75 23.91
CA ALA A 95 -17.14 -0.41 24.36
C ALA A 95 -18.64 -0.12 24.23
N ASN A 96 -19.35 -0.88 23.40
CA ASN A 96 -20.79 -0.77 23.15
C ASN A 96 -21.24 0.69 22.89
N SER A 97 -20.47 1.44 22.11
CA SER A 97 -20.73 2.84 21.80
C SER A 97 -20.72 3.06 20.29
N GLU A 98 -21.84 3.51 19.75
CA GLU A 98 -21.97 3.87 18.33
C GLU A 98 -21.37 5.26 17.99
N LYS A 99 -20.85 5.96 19.01
CA LYS A 99 -20.30 7.32 18.87
C LYS A 99 -18.78 7.38 18.84
N LEU A 100 -18.10 6.22 18.95
CA LEU A 100 -16.64 6.12 18.90
C LEU A 100 -16.15 5.92 17.48
#